data_790013b3a8c0fdf4ba4dbffbd3565dae
#
_entry.id   790013b3a8c0fdf4ba4dbffbd3565dae
#
_cell.length_a   1.000
_cell.length_b   1.000
_cell.length_c   1.000
_cell.angle_alpha   90.00
_cell.angle_beta   90.00
_cell.angle_gamma   90.00
#
_symmetry.space_group_name_H-M   'P 1'
#
loop_
_entity.id
_entity.type
_entity.pdbx_description
1 polymer ?
#
loop_
_entity_poly.entity_id
_entity_poly.type
_entity_poly.pdbx_seq_one_letter_code
_entity_poly.pdbx_strand_id
1 'polypeptide(L)'
;GAGRDSGAAPPGACHRAARGQAGTGCGRALHTPGHAANHVCFVLEEDGLLFSGDHVLNGSTTVIDPPDGHMGDYLHSLDLLAAACDQDGIEFILPAHGHVLGFAKQAITQLKAHRLKREAKIAAAMQALPHGTLQEWVEKAYDDVPPRLWPVAARSLQAHVDHIRESLAA
;
A
#
# COMPACT_ATOMS: atom_id res chain seq x y z
N GLY A 1 -46.39 -15.53 -16.77
CA GLY A 1 -45.02 -15.80 -16.41
C GLY A 1 -44.19 -14.54 -16.57
N ALA A 2 -43.92 -13.81 -15.49
CA ALA A 2 -43.08 -12.65 -15.52
C ALA A 2 -41.67 -13.08 -15.06
N GLY A 3 -40.71 -13.10 -15.99
CA GLY A 3 -39.30 -13.29 -15.73
C GLY A 3 -38.74 -12.07 -14.98
N ARG A 4 -38.14 -12.30 -13.80
CA ARG A 4 -37.36 -11.27 -13.09
C ARG A 4 -35.95 -11.33 -13.63
N ASP A 5 -35.59 -10.30 -14.33
CA ASP A 5 -34.23 -10.06 -14.79
C ASP A 5 -33.40 -9.60 -13.57
N SER A 6 -32.51 -10.46 -13.06
CA SER A 6 -31.57 -10.13 -12.01
C SER A 6 -30.30 -9.55 -12.65
N GLY A 7 -30.37 -8.29 -13.05
CA GLY A 7 -29.19 -7.54 -13.49
C GLY A 7 -28.25 -7.32 -12.33
N ALA A 8 -27.11 -8.03 -12.33
CA ALA A 8 -26.01 -7.73 -11.45
C ALA A 8 -25.45 -6.34 -11.80
N ALA A 9 -25.36 -5.45 -10.81
CA ALA A 9 -24.76 -4.14 -10.99
C ALA A 9 -23.26 -4.29 -11.33
N PRO A 10 -22.70 -3.43 -12.20
CA PRO A 10 -21.28 -3.48 -12.51
C PRO A 10 -20.43 -3.15 -11.28
N PRO A 11 -19.23 -3.76 -11.15
CA PRO A 11 -18.33 -3.44 -10.05
C PRO A 11 -17.91 -1.97 -10.16
N GLY A 12 -18.18 -1.19 -9.09
CA GLY A 12 -17.87 0.25 -9.03
C GLY A 12 -19.10 1.16 -8.89
N ALA A 13 -20.32 0.65 -8.83
CA ALA A 13 -21.49 1.48 -8.59
C ALA A 13 -21.50 2.00 -7.14
N CYS A 14 -21.37 3.31 -6.98
CA CYS A 14 -21.59 4.00 -5.71
C CYS A 14 -23.00 3.73 -5.21
N HIS A 15 -23.14 3.06 -4.05
CA HIS A 15 -24.44 2.92 -3.41
C HIS A 15 -24.84 4.26 -2.80
N ARG A 16 -25.64 5.01 -3.56
CA ARG A 16 -26.27 6.25 -3.11
C ARG A 16 -27.18 5.93 -1.93
N ALA A 17 -26.73 6.24 -0.71
CA ALA A 17 -27.58 6.19 0.46
C ALA A 17 -28.74 7.21 0.30
N ALA A 18 -29.92 6.80 0.69
CA ALA A 18 -31.14 7.61 0.58
C ALA A 18 -30.99 8.98 1.24
N ARG A 19 -31.45 10.03 0.53
CA ARG A 19 -31.39 11.42 0.95
C ARG A 19 -32.05 11.63 2.31
N GLY A 20 -31.25 12.00 3.30
CA GLY A 20 -31.67 12.49 4.60
C GLY A 20 -30.53 13.23 5.26
N GLN A 21 -30.46 14.52 5.04
CA GLN A 21 -29.70 15.57 5.76
C GLN A 21 -28.23 15.31 6.14
N ALA A 22 -27.39 16.21 5.65
CA ALA A 22 -25.94 16.39 5.90
C ALA A 22 -25.01 15.40 5.17
N GLY A 23 -24.35 15.89 4.10
CA GLY A 23 -23.16 15.27 3.48
C GLY A 23 -23.46 13.99 2.71
N THR A 24 -23.92 14.12 1.48
CA THR A 24 -24.04 13.00 0.53
C THR A 24 -22.69 12.67 -0.11
N GLY A 25 -21.62 12.60 0.67
CA GLY A 25 -20.31 12.22 0.17
C GLY A 25 -20.34 10.81 -0.41
N CYS A 26 -20.07 10.67 -1.71
CA CYS A 26 -19.89 9.37 -2.33
C CYS A 26 -18.55 8.81 -1.88
N GLY A 27 -18.57 7.74 -1.07
CA GLY A 27 -17.38 7.03 -0.64
C GLY A 27 -17.17 5.78 -1.49
N ARG A 28 -15.94 5.60 -2.02
CA ARG A 28 -15.54 4.42 -2.78
C ARG A 28 -14.49 3.63 -2.01
N ALA A 29 -14.73 2.32 -1.83
CA ALA A 29 -13.76 1.42 -1.25
C ALA A 29 -12.83 0.89 -2.35
N LEU A 30 -11.52 0.89 -2.08
CA LEU A 30 -10.47 0.32 -2.92
C LEU A 30 -9.82 -0.82 -2.17
N HIS A 31 -9.86 -2.03 -2.70
CA HIS A 31 -9.08 -3.14 -2.17
C HIS A 31 -7.60 -2.88 -2.46
N THR A 32 -6.80 -2.77 -1.41
CA THR A 32 -5.38 -2.41 -1.44
C THR A 32 -4.56 -3.40 -0.61
N PRO A 33 -4.45 -4.66 -1.07
CA PRO A 33 -3.68 -5.66 -0.36
C PRO A 33 -2.20 -5.31 -0.31
N GLY A 34 -1.48 -5.94 0.61
CA GLY A 34 -0.04 -5.83 0.72
C GLY A 34 0.48 -5.56 2.13
N HIS A 35 -0.10 -4.63 2.89
CA HIS A 35 0.12 -4.58 4.35
C HIS A 35 -0.58 -5.74 5.04
N ALA A 36 -1.83 -5.97 4.66
CA ALA A 36 -2.64 -7.12 5.01
C ALA A 36 -3.42 -7.55 3.75
N ALA A 37 -3.73 -8.82 3.61
CA ALA A 37 -4.40 -9.36 2.41
C ALA A 37 -5.81 -8.77 2.19
N ASN A 38 -6.49 -8.38 3.26
CA ASN A 38 -7.83 -7.80 3.24
C ASN A 38 -7.87 -6.28 3.40
N HIS A 39 -6.72 -5.60 3.25
CA HIS A 39 -6.64 -4.15 3.44
C HIS A 39 -7.50 -3.39 2.43
N VAL A 40 -8.17 -2.33 2.89
CA VAL A 40 -9.04 -1.46 2.09
C VAL A 40 -8.75 0.00 2.41
N CYS A 41 -8.60 0.81 1.38
CA CYS A 41 -8.63 2.28 1.47
C CYS A 41 -10.00 2.81 1.08
N PHE A 42 -10.36 3.99 1.56
CA PHE A 42 -11.61 4.66 1.22
C PHE A 42 -11.34 6.03 0.60
N VAL A 43 -12.00 6.30 -0.52
CA VAL A 43 -11.96 7.60 -1.20
C VAL A 43 -13.25 8.35 -0.93
N LEU A 44 -13.15 9.60 -0.50
CA LEU A 44 -14.25 10.57 -0.52
C LEU A 44 -14.05 11.46 -1.74
N GLU A 45 -14.74 11.11 -2.84
CA GLU A 45 -14.53 11.70 -4.16
C GLU A 45 -14.87 13.20 -4.19
N GLU A 46 -15.96 13.61 -3.50
CA GLU A 46 -16.41 15.01 -3.46
C GLU A 46 -15.42 15.92 -2.70
N ASP A 47 -14.66 15.36 -1.75
CA ASP A 47 -13.74 16.10 -0.90
C ASP A 47 -12.27 15.98 -1.33
N GLY A 48 -11.97 15.13 -2.30
CA GLY A 48 -10.60 14.82 -2.72
C GLY A 48 -9.75 14.18 -1.61
N LEU A 49 -10.35 13.32 -0.79
CA LEU A 49 -9.73 12.72 0.38
C LEU A 49 -9.55 11.21 0.23
N LEU A 50 -8.38 10.70 0.66
CA LEU A 50 -8.08 9.28 0.75
C LEU A 50 -7.84 8.88 2.20
N PHE A 51 -8.66 8.00 2.76
CA PHE A 51 -8.37 7.29 3.99
C PHE A 51 -7.52 6.07 3.66
N SER A 52 -6.24 6.13 3.95
CA SER A 52 -5.26 5.12 3.53
C SER A 52 -5.07 3.98 4.53
N GLY A 53 -5.69 4.04 5.71
CA GLY A 53 -5.42 3.05 6.77
C GLY A 53 -3.93 2.97 7.04
N ASP A 54 -3.41 1.74 7.13
CA ASP A 54 -1.99 1.48 7.31
C ASP A 54 -1.21 1.32 6.00
N HIS A 55 -1.83 1.58 4.84
CA HIS A 55 -1.15 1.43 3.54
C HIS A 55 -0.16 2.56 3.26
N VAL A 56 -0.56 3.81 3.56
CA VAL A 56 0.29 5.01 3.46
C VAL A 56 0.27 5.72 4.80
N LEU A 57 1.42 5.84 5.44
CA LEU A 57 1.58 6.48 6.76
C LEU A 57 2.38 7.77 6.65
N ASN A 58 2.26 8.64 7.65
CA ASN A 58 3.11 9.81 7.82
C ASN A 58 4.04 9.64 9.01
N GLY A 59 5.34 9.91 8.82
CA GLY A 59 6.35 9.83 9.87
C GLY A 59 6.87 8.41 10.15
N SER A 60 6.31 7.40 9.51
CA SER A 60 6.80 6.02 9.57
C SER A 60 6.55 5.29 8.25
N THR A 61 7.20 4.14 8.09
CA THR A 61 7.02 3.28 6.92
C THR A 61 6.19 2.07 7.34
N THR A 62 5.13 1.77 6.58
CA THR A 62 4.28 0.61 6.79
C THR A 62 5.12 -0.67 6.86
N VAL A 63 4.89 -1.51 7.85
CA VAL A 63 5.51 -2.85 7.93
C VAL A 63 4.75 -3.80 7.00
N ILE A 64 5.48 -4.50 6.16
CA ILE A 64 4.94 -5.59 5.33
C ILE A 64 5.48 -6.89 5.94
N ASP A 65 4.60 -7.69 6.51
CA ASP A 65 4.97 -8.85 7.33
C ASP A 65 4.33 -10.13 6.82
N PRO A 66 5.09 -10.98 6.12
CA PRO A 66 4.57 -12.29 5.69
C PRO A 66 4.16 -13.18 6.89
N PRO A 67 3.14 -14.06 6.73
CA PRO A 67 2.51 -14.43 5.46
C PRO A 67 1.33 -13.55 5.03
N ASP A 68 0.81 -12.68 5.88
CA ASP A 68 -0.34 -11.81 5.54
C ASP A 68 0.07 -10.63 4.66
N GLY A 69 1.24 -10.05 4.94
CA GLY A 69 1.81 -8.97 4.13
C GLY A 69 2.54 -9.50 2.89
N HIS A 70 2.34 -8.84 1.72
CA HIS A 70 2.95 -9.22 0.45
C HIS A 70 3.47 -7.98 -0.29
N MET A 71 4.77 -7.94 -0.61
CA MET A 71 5.41 -6.74 -1.17
C MET A 71 4.95 -6.43 -2.59
N GLY A 72 4.76 -7.44 -3.44
CA GLY A 72 4.27 -7.25 -4.79
C GLY A 72 2.88 -6.62 -4.82
N ASP A 73 1.96 -7.14 -4.01
CA ASP A 73 0.61 -6.59 -3.87
C ASP A 73 0.64 -5.16 -3.31
N TYR A 74 1.52 -4.90 -2.34
CA TYR A 74 1.71 -3.57 -1.78
C TYR A 74 2.14 -2.53 -2.83
N LEU A 75 3.13 -2.88 -3.66
CA LEU A 75 3.62 -2.01 -4.74
C LEU A 75 2.55 -1.80 -5.82
N HIS A 76 1.77 -2.84 -6.15
CA HIS A 76 0.65 -2.74 -7.08
C HIS A 76 -0.47 -1.84 -6.51
N SER A 77 -0.78 -1.99 -5.23
CA SER A 77 -1.77 -1.15 -4.55
C SER A 77 -1.36 0.33 -4.50
N LEU A 78 -0.06 0.63 -4.38
CA LEU A 78 0.43 2.01 -4.50
C LEU A 78 0.21 2.57 -5.91
N ASP A 79 0.36 1.77 -6.98
CA ASP A 79 0.03 2.20 -8.35
C ASP A 79 -1.47 2.48 -8.51
N LEU A 80 -2.31 1.61 -7.97
CA LEU A 80 -3.75 1.78 -7.98
C LEU A 80 -4.17 3.07 -7.25
N LEU A 81 -3.59 3.35 -6.10
CA LEU A 81 -3.85 4.57 -5.34
C LEU A 81 -3.35 5.82 -6.07
N ALA A 82 -2.18 5.76 -6.72
CA ALA A 82 -1.66 6.87 -7.52
C ALA A 82 -2.56 7.18 -8.72
N ALA A 83 -3.09 6.14 -9.39
CA ALA A 83 -4.05 6.29 -10.47
C ALA A 83 -5.39 6.87 -9.97
N ALA A 84 -5.86 6.43 -8.80
CA ALA A 84 -7.06 6.98 -8.18
C ALA A 84 -6.91 8.48 -7.85
N CYS A 85 -5.71 8.93 -7.46
CA CYS A 85 -5.48 10.36 -7.23
C CYS A 85 -5.72 11.20 -8.50
N ASP A 86 -5.33 10.69 -9.68
CA ASP A 86 -5.57 11.40 -10.93
C ASP A 86 -7.06 11.33 -11.35
N GLN A 87 -7.71 10.21 -11.14
CA GLN A 87 -9.09 9.98 -11.57
C GLN A 87 -10.11 10.76 -10.73
N ASP A 88 -9.88 10.80 -9.42
CA ASP A 88 -10.84 11.30 -8.44
C ASP A 88 -10.41 12.64 -7.83
N GLY A 89 -9.30 13.24 -8.31
CA GLY A 89 -8.82 14.52 -7.82
C GLY A 89 -8.38 14.51 -6.35
N ILE A 90 -7.82 13.39 -5.88
CA ILE A 90 -7.42 13.24 -4.47
C ILE A 90 -6.19 14.11 -4.19
N GLU A 91 -6.34 15.05 -3.27
CA GLU A 91 -5.28 15.97 -2.85
C GLU A 91 -4.66 15.61 -1.50
N PHE A 92 -5.44 15.01 -0.60
CA PHE A 92 -5.03 14.72 0.77
C PHE A 92 -5.19 13.26 1.13
N ILE A 93 -4.24 12.75 1.94
CA ILE A 93 -4.29 11.42 2.54
C ILE A 93 -4.48 11.56 4.05
N LEU A 94 -5.44 10.83 4.59
CA LEU A 94 -5.71 10.69 6.01
C LEU A 94 -5.25 9.28 6.44
N PRO A 95 -4.03 9.16 6.99
CA PRO A 95 -3.48 7.87 7.40
C PRO A 95 -4.04 7.42 8.75
N ALA A 96 -3.93 6.12 9.07
CA ALA A 96 -4.25 5.61 10.41
C ALA A 96 -3.26 6.12 11.47
N HIS A 97 -2.03 6.41 11.09
CA HIS A 97 -0.98 6.91 11.98
C HIS A 97 -0.23 8.09 11.34
N GLY A 98 0.09 9.10 12.17
CA GLY A 98 0.76 10.33 11.77
C GLY A 98 -0.20 11.46 11.47
N HIS A 99 0.24 12.40 10.63
CA HIS A 99 -0.53 13.59 10.25
C HIS A 99 -1.05 13.46 8.81
N VAL A 100 -2.03 14.26 8.46
CA VAL A 100 -2.54 14.40 7.08
C VAL A 100 -1.40 14.72 6.12
N LEU A 101 -1.37 14.04 4.97
CA LEU A 101 -0.45 14.29 3.88
C LEU A 101 -1.15 15.05 2.77
N GLY A 102 -0.60 16.18 2.37
CA GLY A 102 -0.98 16.87 1.13
C GLY A 102 -0.21 16.29 -0.07
N PHE A 103 -0.59 16.72 -1.28
CA PHE A 103 0.02 16.21 -2.52
C PHE A 103 -0.01 14.68 -2.61
N ALA A 104 -1.19 14.11 -2.44
CA ALA A 104 -1.43 12.67 -2.25
C ALA A 104 -0.67 11.79 -3.27
N LYS A 105 -0.81 12.07 -4.57
CA LYS A 105 -0.10 11.33 -5.62
C LYS A 105 1.42 11.38 -5.47
N GLN A 106 1.96 12.54 -5.13
CA GLN A 106 3.40 12.71 -4.93
C GLN A 106 3.88 11.90 -3.73
N ALA A 107 3.16 11.94 -2.61
CA ALA A 107 3.47 11.16 -1.42
C ALA A 107 3.47 9.65 -1.70
N ILE A 108 2.47 9.14 -2.42
CA ILE A 108 2.38 7.73 -2.82
C ILE A 108 3.54 7.35 -3.74
N THR A 109 3.84 8.17 -4.75
CA THR A 109 4.93 7.92 -5.70
C THR A 109 6.30 7.91 -5.01
N GLN A 110 6.53 8.85 -4.09
CA GLN A 110 7.76 8.89 -3.29
C GLN A 110 7.89 7.67 -2.37
N LEU A 111 6.79 7.24 -1.76
CA LEU A 111 6.77 6.02 -0.94
C LEU A 111 7.12 4.79 -1.76
N LYS A 112 6.53 4.62 -2.96
CA LYS A 112 6.89 3.53 -3.88
C LYS A 112 8.37 3.57 -4.27
N ALA A 113 8.87 4.74 -4.66
CA ALA A 113 10.29 4.91 -5.01
C ALA A 113 11.22 4.56 -3.84
N HIS A 114 10.85 4.93 -2.61
CA HIS A 114 11.58 4.55 -1.40
C HIS A 114 11.61 3.02 -1.22
N ARG A 115 10.48 2.32 -1.43
CA ARG A 115 10.41 0.85 -1.36
C ARG A 115 11.31 0.18 -2.40
N LEU A 116 11.24 0.61 -3.65
CA LEU A 116 12.07 0.06 -4.73
C LEU A 116 13.57 0.33 -4.50
N LYS A 117 13.92 1.50 -3.95
CA LYS A 117 15.30 1.78 -3.55
C LYS A 117 15.78 0.85 -2.44
N ARG A 118 14.93 0.54 -1.46
CA ARG A 118 15.24 -0.44 -0.41
C ARG A 118 15.41 -1.84 -0.99
N GLU A 119 14.53 -2.24 -1.88
CA GLU A 119 14.61 -3.53 -2.57
C GLU A 119 15.91 -3.71 -3.34
N ALA A 120 16.37 -2.67 -4.03
CA ALA A 120 17.66 -2.70 -4.72
C ALA A 120 18.85 -2.89 -3.75
N LYS A 121 18.83 -2.26 -2.55
CA LYS A 121 19.83 -2.50 -1.50
C LYS A 121 19.80 -3.96 -0.99
N ILE A 122 18.60 -4.52 -0.82
CA ILE A 122 18.42 -5.91 -0.39
C ILE A 122 18.94 -6.87 -1.47
N ALA A 123 18.59 -6.66 -2.73
CA ALA A 123 19.09 -7.46 -3.83
C ALA A 123 20.63 -7.45 -3.91
N ALA A 124 21.25 -6.28 -3.72
CA ALA A 124 22.70 -6.17 -3.66
C ALA A 124 23.31 -6.91 -2.45
N ALA A 125 22.66 -6.88 -1.28
CA ALA A 125 23.08 -7.63 -0.10
C ALA A 125 22.99 -9.14 -0.33
N MET A 126 21.90 -9.62 -0.97
CA MET A 126 21.72 -11.03 -1.34
C MET A 126 22.80 -11.49 -2.35
N GLN A 127 23.14 -10.66 -3.34
CA GLN A 127 24.21 -10.96 -4.29
C GLN A 127 25.59 -11.03 -3.62
N ALA A 128 25.86 -10.12 -2.67
CA ALA A 128 27.13 -10.09 -1.94
C ALA A 128 27.25 -11.25 -0.93
N LEU A 129 26.14 -11.77 -0.43
CA LEU A 129 26.05 -12.88 0.51
C LEU A 129 24.98 -13.88 0.05
N PRO A 130 25.25 -14.74 -0.97
CA PRO A 130 24.24 -15.64 -1.54
C PRO A 130 23.67 -16.67 -0.54
N HIS A 131 24.41 -16.98 0.51
CA HIS A 131 24.01 -17.88 1.59
C HIS A 131 23.84 -17.16 2.92
N GLY A 132 23.68 -15.81 2.86
CA GLY A 132 23.49 -14.99 4.04
C GLY A 132 22.16 -15.25 4.73
N THR A 133 22.14 -14.96 6.02
CA THR A 133 20.94 -14.97 6.85
C THR A 133 20.18 -13.64 6.70
N LEU A 134 18.92 -13.62 7.10
CA LEU A 134 18.14 -12.37 7.15
C LEU A 134 18.84 -11.30 7.99
N GLN A 135 19.47 -11.69 9.09
CA GLN A 135 20.22 -10.77 9.95
C GLN A 135 21.38 -10.10 9.21
N GLU A 136 22.21 -10.88 8.49
CA GLU A 136 23.34 -10.35 7.73
C GLU A 136 22.88 -9.44 6.58
N TRP A 137 21.74 -9.75 5.93
CA TRP A 137 21.17 -8.89 4.88
C TRP A 137 20.57 -7.60 5.47
N VAL A 138 19.93 -7.65 6.66
CA VAL A 138 19.43 -6.45 7.35
C VAL A 138 20.57 -5.49 7.63
N GLU A 139 21.67 -5.97 8.20
CA GLU A 139 22.83 -5.15 8.53
C GLU A 139 23.41 -4.41 7.32
N LYS A 140 23.39 -5.07 6.16
CA LYS A 140 23.86 -4.47 4.89
C LYS A 140 22.85 -3.54 4.23
N ALA A 141 21.59 -3.94 4.19
CA ALA A 141 20.56 -3.24 3.43
C ALA A 141 19.91 -2.10 4.22
N TYR A 142 20.03 -2.10 5.56
CA TYR A 142 19.49 -1.10 6.48
C TYR A 142 20.58 -0.37 7.26
N ASP A 143 21.73 -0.14 6.62
CA ASP A 143 22.88 0.60 7.16
C ASP A 143 22.53 2.05 7.55
N ASP A 144 21.49 2.60 6.98
CA ASP A 144 20.90 3.91 7.23
C ASP A 144 19.81 3.91 8.33
N VAL A 145 19.57 2.75 8.98
CA VAL A 145 18.55 2.58 10.03
C VAL A 145 19.23 2.20 11.34
N PRO A 146 18.87 2.85 12.46
CA PRO A 146 19.44 2.49 13.77
C PRO A 146 19.27 1.00 14.10
N PRO A 147 20.32 0.30 14.61
CA PRO A 147 20.29 -1.15 14.86
C PRO A 147 19.13 -1.63 15.75
N ARG A 148 18.66 -0.78 16.68
CA ARG A 148 17.50 -1.09 17.54
C ARG A 148 16.20 -1.34 16.73
N LEU A 149 16.13 -0.86 15.48
CA LEU A 149 14.97 -1.02 14.60
C LEU A 149 15.12 -2.19 13.61
N TRP A 150 16.29 -2.84 13.56
CA TRP A 150 16.53 -3.96 12.66
C TRP A 150 15.58 -5.15 12.86
N PRO A 151 15.16 -5.51 14.09
CA PRO A 151 14.17 -6.58 14.26
C PRO A 151 12.83 -6.30 13.54
N VAL A 152 12.38 -5.04 13.52
CA VAL A 152 11.18 -4.64 12.77
C VAL A 152 11.47 -4.56 11.28
N ALA A 153 12.64 -4.04 10.89
CA ALA A 153 13.07 -3.96 9.50
C ALA A 153 13.20 -5.35 8.85
N ALA A 154 13.62 -6.36 9.61
CA ALA A 154 13.76 -7.75 9.15
C ALA A 154 12.44 -8.34 8.64
N ARG A 155 11.29 -7.94 9.21
CA ARG A 155 9.96 -8.38 8.76
C ARG A 155 9.69 -7.89 7.34
N SER A 156 9.88 -6.61 7.09
CA SER A 156 9.74 -6.04 5.73
C SER A 156 10.85 -6.49 4.78
N LEU A 157 12.05 -6.79 5.29
CA LEU A 157 13.13 -7.38 4.49
C LEU A 157 12.70 -8.75 3.96
N GLN A 158 12.08 -9.60 4.80
CA GLN A 158 11.57 -10.91 4.34
C GLN A 158 10.59 -10.73 3.18
N ALA A 159 9.64 -9.80 3.28
CA ALA A 159 8.69 -9.52 2.20
C ALA A 159 9.38 -9.09 0.89
N HIS A 160 10.43 -8.28 0.97
CA HIS A 160 11.23 -7.91 -0.19
C HIS A 160 12.00 -9.10 -0.78
N VAL A 161 12.58 -9.95 0.07
CA VAL A 161 13.31 -11.16 -0.37
C VAL A 161 12.37 -12.10 -1.13
N ASP A 162 11.14 -12.28 -0.63
CA ASP A 162 10.14 -13.12 -1.27
C ASP A 162 9.75 -12.54 -2.63
N HIS A 163 9.46 -11.24 -2.72
CA HIS A 163 9.15 -10.55 -3.97
C HIS A 163 10.30 -10.61 -5.01
N ILE A 164 11.56 -10.43 -4.58
CA ILE A 164 12.72 -10.57 -5.45
C ILE A 164 12.80 -11.99 -6.03
N ARG A 165 12.61 -13.03 -5.18
CA ARG A 165 12.64 -14.43 -5.62
C ARG A 165 11.52 -14.77 -6.58
N GLU A 166 10.30 -14.29 -6.33
CA GLU A 166 9.15 -14.43 -7.22
C GLU A 166 9.42 -13.79 -8.58
N SER A 167 9.98 -12.58 -8.60
CA SER A 167 10.32 -11.85 -9.83
C SER A 167 11.42 -12.53 -10.67
N LEU A 168 12.29 -13.32 -10.02
CA LEU A 168 13.33 -14.09 -10.72
C LEU A 168 12.81 -15.43 -11.25
N ALA A 169 11.67 -15.91 -10.75
CA ALA A 169 11.06 -17.18 -11.13
C ALA A 169 10.00 -17.04 -12.24
N ALA A 170 9.57 -15.82 -12.54
CA ALA A 170 8.54 -15.47 -13.53
C ALA A 170 9.14 -15.26 -14.92
#